data_9f298f1c339c9d6ec5afc273b5b97210
#
_entry.id   9f298f1c339c9d6ec5afc273b5b97210
#
_cell.length_a   1.000
_cell.length_b   1.000
_cell.length_c   1.000
_cell.angle_alpha   90.00
_cell.angle_beta   90.00
_cell.angle_gamma   90.00
#
_symmetry.space_group_name_H-M   'P 1'
#
loop_
_entity.id
_entity.type
_entity.pdbx_description
1 polymer ?
#
loop_
_entity_poly.entity_id
_entity_poly.type
_entity_poly.pdbx_seq_one_letter_code
_entity_poly.pdbx_strand_id
1 'polypeptide(L)'
;IEKRVKVEYVFQNMEDLPGGYGVPAGRTKPWGTGQAILACKDVVNEPFAVINADDYYGKEGLKKVHEYLCNPAKSDKKFDFCMAGFEVGNTLSDNGTVTRGICQVKDGILTKIVETKEIGKGDNCATTPDGNVPLNQPVSMNMWGLTPDIFPELEKRFVTFLGSIEGNEMKAEYLIPTIIGDMVEEGLADVHVLPTSDKWFGVTYKEDKALVVS
;
A
#
# COMPACT_ATOMS: atom_id res chain seq x y z
N ILE A 1 21.32 -5.52 -8.68
CA ILE A 1 20.90 -4.17 -8.20
C ILE A 1 22.04 -3.53 -7.43
N GLU A 2 22.61 -4.15 -6.39
CA GLU A 2 23.66 -3.64 -5.49
C GLU A 2 24.90 -3.07 -6.19
N LYS A 3 25.24 -3.58 -7.38
CA LYS A 3 26.37 -3.06 -8.19
C LYS A 3 26.04 -1.74 -8.92
N ARG A 4 24.79 -1.30 -8.91
CA ARG A 4 24.32 -0.12 -9.68
C ARG A 4 23.72 0.97 -8.81
N VAL A 5 23.21 0.62 -7.64
CA VAL A 5 22.59 1.55 -6.70
C VAL A 5 23.03 1.22 -5.27
N LYS A 6 23.04 2.24 -4.39
CA LYS A 6 23.23 2.03 -2.97
C LYS A 6 22.06 1.20 -2.43
N VAL A 7 22.37 0.13 -1.71
CA VAL A 7 21.38 -0.76 -1.09
C VAL A 7 21.67 -0.83 0.40
N GLU A 8 20.64 -0.70 1.20
CA GLU A 8 20.67 -0.94 2.64
C GLU A 8 19.60 -1.97 2.98
N TYR A 9 19.92 -2.88 3.90
CA TYR A 9 19.01 -3.91 4.37
C TYR A 9 18.51 -3.55 5.75
N VAL A 10 17.20 -3.49 5.89
CA VAL A 10 16.51 -3.27 7.15
C VAL A 10 15.61 -4.47 7.44
N PHE A 11 15.68 -4.99 8.65
CA PHE A 11 14.90 -6.15 9.06
C PHE A 11 13.68 -5.74 9.86
N GLN A 12 12.53 -6.27 9.49
CA GLN A 12 11.30 -6.14 10.26
C GLN A 12 11.33 -7.17 11.39
N ASN A 13 11.67 -6.75 12.62
CA ASN A 13 11.62 -7.61 13.79
C ASN A 13 10.27 -7.50 14.51
N MET A 14 9.71 -8.63 14.93
CA MET A 14 8.47 -8.63 15.70
C MET A 14 8.63 -8.04 17.10
N GLU A 15 9.83 -8.09 17.65
CA GLU A 15 10.20 -7.56 18.95
C GLU A 15 10.40 -6.05 18.97
N ASP A 16 10.52 -5.40 17.79
CA ASP A 16 10.64 -3.94 17.68
C ASP A 16 9.29 -3.27 17.95
N LEU A 17 8.93 -3.25 19.22
CA LEU A 17 7.67 -2.74 19.75
C LEU A 17 7.90 -1.53 20.65
N PRO A 18 6.92 -0.59 20.69
CA PRO A 18 6.95 0.50 21.67
C PRO A 18 6.98 -0.01 23.10
N GLY A 19 7.55 0.80 24.01
CA GLY A 19 7.62 0.43 25.43
C GLY A 19 6.26 0.07 26.01
N GLY A 20 6.24 -1.01 26.80
CA GLY A 20 5.02 -1.54 27.42
C GLY A 20 4.29 -2.63 26.63
N TYR A 21 4.70 -2.89 25.38
CA TYR A 21 4.16 -3.97 24.57
C TYR A 21 5.18 -5.11 24.43
N GLY A 22 4.68 -6.32 24.27
CA GLY A 22 5.46 -7.53 23.99
C GLY A 22 4.82 -8.36 22.90
N VAL A 23 5.59 -9.21 22.24
CA VAL A 23 5.08 -10.13 21.24
C VAL A 23 4.16 -11.16 21.92
N PRO A 24 2.89 -11.28 21.48
CA PRO A 24 1.97 -12.29 22.02
C PRO A 24 2.54 -13.70 21.90
N ALA A 25 2.39 -14.51 22.94
CA ALA A 25 2.90 -15.87 22.95
C ALA A 25 2.30 -16.70 21.80
N GLY A 26 3.18 -17.26 20.96
CA GLY A 26 2.78 -18.03 19.79
C GLY A 26 2.50 -17.23 18.52
N ARG A 27 2.59 -15.89 18.55
CA ARG A 27 2.51 -15.11 17.30
C ARG A 27 3.74 -15.36 16.44
N THR A 28 3.53 -15.73 15.19
CA THR A 28 4.57 -15.89 14.16
C THR A 28 4.39 -14.95 12.98
N LYS A 29 3.26 -14.26 12.95
CA LYS A 29 2.93 -13.33 11.86
C LYS A 29 3.58 -11.97 12.09
N PRO A 30 4.30 -11.40 11.10
CA PRO A 30 4.79 -10.02 11.17
C PRO A 30 3.66 -9.02 11.41
N TRP A 31 4.00 -7.82 11.89
CA TRP A 31 2.99 -6.80 12.23
C TRP A 31 2.37 -6.12 11.02
N GLY A 32 2.86 -6.36 9.81
CA GLY A 32 2.31 -5.81 8.57
C GLY A 32 3.17 -4.72 7.95
N THR A 33 2.70 -4.20 6.81
CA THR A 33 3.46 -3.28 5.95
C THR A 33 3.75 -1.93 6.60
N GLY A 34 2.90 -1.45 7.48
CA GLY A 34 3.15 -0.20 8.23
C GLY A 34 4.36 -0.31 9.17
N GLN A 35 4.52 -1.46 9.86
CA GLN A 35 5.68 -1.68 10.72
C GLN A 35 6.95 -1.95 9.90
N ALA A 36 6.83 -2.57 8.72
CA ALA A 36 7.95 -2.75 7.81
C ALA A 36 8.52 -1.40 7.32
N ILE A 37 7.64 -0.44 6.99
CA ILE A 37 8.05 0.92 6.63
C ILE A 37 8.65 1.62 7.85
N LEU A 38 8.02 1.51 9.02
CA LEU A 38 8.51 2.13 10.25
C LEU A 38 9.92 1.66 10.64
N ALA A 39 10.25 0.39 10.36
CA ALA A 39 11.60 -0.13 10.59
C ALA A 39 12.68 0.64 9.80
N CYS A 40 12.31 1.30 8.70
CA CYS A 40 13.25 2.07 7.87
C CYS A 40 13.49 3.51 8.35
N LYS A 41 12.91 3.94 9.46
CA LYS A 41 12.93 5.34 9.94
C LYS A 41 14.33 5.94 10.12
N ASP A 42 15.30 5.12 10.50
CA ASP A 42 16.66 5.60 10.80
C ASP A 42 17.58 5.62 9.55
N VAL A 43 17.10 5.09 8.42
CA VAL A 43 17.88 5.01 7.16
C VAL A 43 17.26 5.83 6.03
N VAL A 44 15.95 6.09 6.06
CA VAL A 44 15.24 6.86 5.04
C VAL A 44 15.01 8.29 5.54
N ASN A 45 15.66 9.26 4.88
CA ASN A 45 15.65 10.67 5.27
C ASN A 45 15.29 11.63 4.11
N GLU A 46 14.81 11.10 2.99
CA GLU A 46 14.37 11.84 1.81
C GLU A 46 13.04 11.27 1.31
N PRO A 47 12.28 11.98 0.44
CA PRO A 47 11.06 11.43 -0.15
C PRO A 47 11.31 10.08 -0.81
N PHE A 48 10.43 9.12 -0.60
CA PHE A 48 10.65 7.74 -1.00
C PHE A 48 9.40 7.06 -1.54
N ALA A 49 9.61 6.08 -2.41
CA ALA A 49 8.54 5.20 -2.88
C ALA A 49 8.55 3.88 -2.10
N VAL A 50 7.36 3.37 -1.81
CA VAL A 50 7.13 2.04 -1.24
C VAL A 50 6.54 1.15 -2.30
N ILE A 51 7.10 -0.06 -2.45
CA ILE A 51 6.59 -1.10 -3.33
C ILE A 51 6.75 -2.47 -2.67
N ASN A 52 5.95 -3.44 -3.06
CA ASN A 52 6.18 -4.83 -2.71
C ASN A 52 7.32 -5.39 -3.60
N ALA A 53 8.22 -6.17 -3.02
CA ALA A 53 9.40 -6.68 -3.72
C ALA A 53 9.10 -7.83 -4.70
N ASP A 54 7.96 -8.49 -4.54
CA ASP A 54 7.49 -9.63 -5.33
C ASP A 54 6.46 -9.26 -6.42
N ASP A 55 6.17 -7.95 -6.57
CA ASP A 55 5.25 -7.42 -7.56
C ASP A 55 5.99 -6.72 -8.71
N TYR A 56 5.44 -6.82 -9.92
CA TYR A 56 5.85 -6.01 -11.06
C TYR A 56 4.82 -4.92 -11.34
N TYR A 57 5.27 -3.68 -11.32
CA TYR A 57 4.41 -2.49 -11.38
C TYR A 57 4.41 -1.75 -12.73
N GLY A 58 5.17 -2.24 -13.72
CA GLY A 58 5.38 -1.49 -14.96
C GLY A 58 6.36 -0.35 -14.80
N LYS A 59 6.39 0.57 -15.75
CA LYS A 59 7.31 1.71 -15.77
C LYS A 59 6.63 3.05 -15.57
N GLU A 60 5.37 3.18 -16.01
CA GLU A 60 4.63 4.43 -15.97
C GLU A 60 4.31 4.83 -14.53
N GLY A 61 3.80 3.88 -13.71
CA GLY A 61 3.50 4.12 -12.31
C GLY A 61 4.74 4.57 -11.52
N LEU A 62 5.87 3.86 -11.68
CA LEU A 62 7.15 4.24 -11.04
C LEU A 62 7.63 5.64 -11.46
N LYS A 63 7.53 5.95 -12.76
CA LYS A 63 7.90 7.26 -13.28
C LYS A 63 7.04 8.38 -12.68
N LYS A 64 5.72 8.19 -12.65
CA LYS A 64 4.79 9.19 -12.11
C LYS A 64 5.00 9.44 -10.61
N VAL A 65 5.19 8.38 -9.83
CA VAL A 65 5.51 8.51 -8.39
C VAL A 65 6.83 9.26 -8.19
N HIS A 66 7.87 8.93 -8.96
CA HIS A 66 9.14 9.65 -8.90
C HIS A 66 8.98 11.14 -9.27
N GLU A 67 8.30 11.44 -10.38
CA GLU A 67 8.08 12.83 -10.83
C GLU A 67 7.30 13.64 -9.79
N TYR A 68 6.30 13.02 -9.15
CA TYR A 68 5.55 13.66 -8.07
C TYR A 68 6.42 13.95 -6.85
N LEU A 69 7.20 12.98 -6.38
CA LEU A 69 8.10 13.15 -5.22
C LEU A 69 9.17 14.20 -5.45
N CYS A 70 9.62 14.40 -6.71
CA CYS A 70 10.54 15.47 -7.07
C CYS A 70 9.87 16.86 -7.13
N ASN A 71 8.58 16.92 -7.47
CA ASN A 71 7.82 18.16 -7.63
C ASN A 71 6.40 17.98 -7.08
N PRO A 72 6.25 17.89 -5.76
CA PRO A 72 4.95 17.65 -5.15
C PRO A 72 3.99 18.81 -5.44
N ALA A 73 2.70 18.50 -5.53
CA ALA A 73 1.66 19.50 -5.57
C ALA A 73 1.63 20.27 -4.23
N LYS A 74 1.05 21.47 -4.25
CA LYS A 74 0.84 22.20 -3.00
C LYS A 74 -0.39 21.64 -2.30
N SER A 75 -0.22 21.22 -1.05
CA SER A 75 -1.29 20.85 -0.14
C SER A 75 -1.29 21.76 1.08
N ASP A 76 -2.50 22.04 1.59
CA ASP A 76 -2.66 22.74 2.88
C ASP A 76 -2.72 21.73 4.05
N LYS A 77 -2.60 20.43 3.77
CA LYS A 77 -2.59 19.37 4.77
C LYS A 77 -1.22 19.21 5.40
N LYS A 78 -1.21 18.56 6.56
CA LYS A 78 0.06 18.23 7.25
C LYS A 78 0.94 17.30 6.41
N PHE A 79 0.31 16.37 5.68
CA PHE A 79 0.99 15.39 4.86
C PHE A 79 0.51 15.49 3.42
N ASP A 80 1.45 15.43 2.50
CA ASP A 80 1.23 15.41 1.07
C ASP A 80 1.91 14.18 0.48
N PHE A 81 1.10 13.22 0.04
CA PHE A 81 1.54 11.93 -0.45
C PHE A 81 0.99 11.68 -1.85
N CYS A 82 1.49 10.65 -2.49
CA CYS A 82 0.89 10.13 -3.71
C CYS A 82 0.82 8.61 -3.71
N MET A 83 0.04 8.08 -4.61
CA MET A 83 -0.03 6.66 -4.90
C MET A 83 -0.23 6.42 -6.40
N ALA A 84 0.29 5.32 -6.92
CA ALA A 84 -0.10 4.87 -8.25
C ALA A 84 -1.50 4.24 -8.18
N GLY A 85 -2.44 4.80 -8.95
CA GLY A 85 -3.80 4.28 -9.11
C GLY A 85 -3.85 3.37 -10.34
N PHE A 86 -3.83 2.06 -10.11
CA PHE A 86 -3.95 1.08 -11.19
C PHE A 86 -5.41 0.89 -11.58
N GLU A 87 -5.67 0.69 -12.86
CA GLU A 87 -7.00 0.26 -13.30
C GLU A 87 -7.28 -1.16 -12.80
N VAL A 88 -8.40 -1.40 -12.13
CA VAL A 88 -8.73 -2.72 -11.57
C VAL A 88 -8.63 -3.82 -12.63
N GLY A 89 -9.06 -3.53 -13.87
CA GLY A 89 -8.98 -4.47 -14.99
C GLY A 89 -7.56 -4.95 -15.30
N ASN A 90 -6.53 -4.15 -15.00
CA ASN A 90 -5.13 -4.48 -15.20
C ASN A 90 -4.51 -5.23 -14.01
N THR A 91 -5.30 -5.59 -13.00
CA THR A 91 -4.86 -6.25 -11.77
C THR A 91 -5.62 -7.55 -11.45
N LEU A 92 -6.53 -7.94 -12.33
CA LEU A 92 -7.34 -9.16 -12.17
C LEU A 92 -6.56 -10.40 -12.58
N SER A 93 -6.89 -11.55 -11.96
CA SER A 93 -6.37 -12.87 -12.36
C SER A 93 -7.40 -13.61 -13.22
N ASP A 94 -6.91 -14.41 -14.18
CA ASP A 94 -7.74 -15.35 -14.93
C ASP A 94 -8.02 -16.64 -14.12
N ASN A 95 -7.31 -16.83 -13.01
CA ASN A 95 -7.32 -18.08 -12.24
C ASN A 95 -8.23 -18.02 -11.00
N GLY A 96 -8.87 -16.86 -10.75
CA GLY A 96 -9.79 -16.69 -9.62
C GLY A 96 -9.97 -15.23 -9.20
N THR A 97 -10.60 -15.05 -8.05
CA THR A 97 -10.84 -13.72 -7.48
C THR A 97 -9.61 -13.17 -6.76
N VAL A 98 -9.54 -11.86 -6.65
CA VAL A 98 -8.45 -11.13 -5.98
C VAL A 98 -8.99 -10.19 -4.91
N THR A 99 -8.13 -9.73 -4.01
CA THR A 99 -8.43 -8.67 -3.04
C THR A 99 -7.67 -7.39 -3.44
N ARG A 100 -8.36 -6.25 -3.50
CA ARG A 100 -7.76 -4.95 -3.85
C ARG A 100 -8.34 -3.83 -3.00
N GLY A 101 -7.53 -2.80 -2.76
CA GLY A 101 -8.01 -1.54 -2.18
C GLY A 101 -8.69 -0.69 -3.26
N ILE A 102 -10.01 -0.73 -3.37
CA ILE A 102 -10.75 0.13 -4.30
C ILE A 102 -10.67 1.56 -3.80
N CYS A 103 -10.21 2.48 -4.66
CA CYS A 103 -10.02 3.88 -4.36
C CYS A 103 -11.22 4.71 -4.80
N GLN A 104 -11.76 5.52 -3.90
CA GLN A 104 -12.64 6.63 -4.26
C GLN A 104 -11.79 7.88 -4.44
N VAL A 105 -11.94 8.53 -5.59
CA VAL A 105 -11.08 9.67 -5.98
C VAL A 105 -11.95 10.84 -6.37
N LYS A 106 -11.63 12.03 -5.87
CA LYS A 106 -12.26 13.28 -6.27
C LYS A 106 -11.19 14.30 -6.64
N ASP A 107 -11.27 14.87 -7.81
CA ASP A 107 -10.33 15.88 -8.32
C ASP A 107 -8.85 15.41 -8.26
N GLY A 108 -8.61 14.10 -8.48
CA GLY A 108 -7.29 13.48 -8.41
C GLY A 108 -6.80 13.16 -7.00
N ILE A 109 -7.57 13.48 -5.96
CA ILE A 109 -7.25 13.22 -4.56
C ILE A 109 -8.03 12.01 -4.04
N LEU A 110 -7.35 11.14 -3.32
CA LEU A 110 -7.95 10.01 -2.64
C LEU A 110 -8.89 10.50 -1.54
N THR A 111 -10.13 10.02 -1.55
CA THR A 111 -11.10 10.32 -0.48
C THR A 111 -11.37 9.11 0.40
N LYS A 112 -11.20 7.90 -0.14
CA LYS A 112 -11.39 6.65 0.60
C LYS A 112 -10.69 5.49 -0.08
N ILE A 113 -10.21 4.53 0.71
CA ILE A 113 -9.80 3.19 0.26
C ILE A 113 -10.70 2.17 0.95
N VAL A 114 -11.23 1.24 0.15
CA VAL A 114 -12.03 0.13 0.65
C VAL A 114 -11.37 -1.18 0.24
N GLU A 115 -10.84 -1.92 1.20
CA GLU A 115 -10.34 -3.26 0.93
C GLU A 115 -11.50 -4.17 0.53
N THR A 116 -11.53 -4.55 -0.74
CA THR A 116 -12.59 -5.36 -1.34
C THR A 116 -12.04 -6.72 -1.72
N LYS A 117 -12.67 -7.75 -1.17
CA LYS A 117 -12.35 -9.16 -1.45
C LYS A 117 -13.20 -9.67 -2.61
N GLU A 118 -12.80 -10.83 -3.13
CA GLU A 118 -13.58 -11.57 -4.14
C GLU A 118 -13.86 -10.77 -5.42
N ILE A 119 -12.91 -9.92 -5.82
CA ILE A 119 -13.01 -9.19 -7.08
C ILE A 119 -12.68 -10.16 -8.22
N GLY A 120 -13.62 -10.35 -9.12
CA GLY A 120 -13.49 -11.23 -10.28
C GLY A 120 -13.64 -10.51 -11.61
N LYS A 121 -13.35 -11.21 -12.72
CA LYS A 121 -13.64 -10.73 -14.08
C LYS A 121 -15.12 -10.91 -14.40
N GLY A 122 -15.76 -9.86 -14.92
CA GLY A 122 -17.08 -9.88 -15.53
C GLY A 122 -17.04 -9.41 -16.98
N ASP A 123 -18.19 -9.39 -17.63
CA ASP A 123 -18.33 -8.89 -18.99
C ASP A 123 -18.18 -7.35 -18.99
N ASN A 124 -17.02 -6.85 -19.45
CA ASN A 124 -16.66 -5.42 -19.47
C ASN A 124 -16.68 -4.71 -18.11
N CYS A 125 -16.57 -5.45 -17.01
CA CYS A 125 -16.52 -4.90 -15.65
C CYS A 125 -15.68 -5.83 -14.75
N ALA A 126 -15.37 -5.36 -13.56
CA ALA A 126 -14.96 -6.22 -12.45
C ALA A 126 -16.17 -6.48 -11.54
N THR A 127 -16.35 -7.72 -11.11
CA THR A 127 -17.42 -8.11 -10.18
C THR A 127 -16.92 -8.01 -8.75
N THR A 128 -17.75 -7.54 -7.83
CA THR A 128 -17.47 -7.53 -6.39
C THR A 128 -18.69 -8.04 -5.62
N PRO A 129 -18.56 -8.39 -4.34
CA PRO A 129 -19.75 -8.76 -3.52
C PRO A 129 -20.80 -7.66 -3.43
N ASP A 130 -20.39 -6.40 -3.55
CA ASP A 130 -21.29 -5.23 -3.45
C ASP A 130 -21.81 -4.75 -4.82
N GLY A 131 -21.46 -5.45 -5.91
CA GLY A 131 -21.88 -5.12 -7.27
C GLY A 131 -20.71 -5.01 -8.24
N ASN A 132 -20.99 -4.48 -9.43
CA ASN A 132 -19.98 -4.35 -10.48
C ASN A 132 -19.30 -2.98 -10.41
N VAL A 133 -18.00 -2.96 -10.70
CA VAL A 133 -17.21 -1.73 -10.86
C VAL A 133 -16.60 -1.67 -12.26
N PRO A 134 -16.43 -0.47 -12.86
CA PRO A 134 -15.83 -0.33 -14.18
C PRO A 134 -14.37 -0.77 -14.17
N LEU A 135 -13.87 -1.30 -15.30
CA LEU A 135 -12.47 -1.80 -15.40
C LEU A 135 -11.41 -0.72 -15.15
N ASN A 136 -11.74 0.54 -15.39
CA ASN A 136 -10.87 1.69 -15.12
C ASN A 136 -10.99 2.24 -13.69
N GLN A 137 -11.71 1.55 -12.79
CA GLN A 137 -11.78 1.91 -11.38
C GLN A 137 -10.37 1.90 -10.77
N PRO A 138 -9.90 2.99 -10.15
CA PRO A 138 -8.60 3.01 -9.50
C PRO A 138 -8.54 2.07 -8.29
N VAL A 139 -7.45 1.31 -8.21
CA VAL A 139 -7.13 0.45 -7.06
C VAL A 139 -5.71 0.68 -6.58
N SER A 140 -5.50 0.47 -5.29
CA SER A 140 -4.18 0.45 -4.68
C SER A 140 -3.54 -0.93 -4.84
N MET A 141 -2.28 -0.91 -5.30
CA MET A 141 -1.41 -2.07 -5.37
C MET A 141 -0.17 -1.90 -4.46
N ASN A 142 -0.29 -1.11 -3.38
CA ASN A 142 0.79 -0.78 -2.45
C ASN A 142 1.99 -0.04 -3.07
N MET A 143 1.76 0.73 -4.15
CA MET A 143 2.77 1.67 -4.64
C MET A 143 2.45 3.07 -4.12
N TRP A 144 3.23 3.51 -3.14
CA TRP A 144 3.06 4.79 -2.44
C TRP A 144 4.28 5.68 -2.61
N GLY A 145 4.07 6.98 -2.73
CA GLY A 145 5.09 8.00 -2.57
C GLY A 145 4.87 8.77 -1.27
N LEU A 146 5.83 8.69 -0.38
CA LEU A 146 5.75 9.20 0.99
C LEU A 146 6.93 10.11 1.30
N THR A 147 6.81 10.87 2.38
CA THR A 147 7.87 11.72 2.92
C THR A 147 8.28 11.28 4.33
N PRO A 148 9.52 11.55 4.79
CA PRO A 148 10.01 11.05 6.08
C PRO A 148 9.23 11.53 7.31
N ASP A 149 8.47 12.61 7.19
CA ASP A 149 7.59 13.11 8.26
C ASP A 149 6.44 12.15 8.62
N ILE A 150 6.22 11.11 7.81
CA ILE A 150 5.30 10.02 8.13
C ILE A 150 5.78 9.18 9.33
N PHE A 151 7.09 9.03 9.55
CA PHE A 151 7.61 8.10 10.57
C PHE A 151 7.12 8.40 12.00
N PRO A 152 7.13 9.64 12.51
CA PRO A 152 6.56 9.93 13.81
C PRO A 152 5.05 9.62 13.90
N GLU A 153 4.32 9.79 12.81
CA GLU A 153 2.90 9.46 12.75
C GLU A 153 2.68 7.94 12.76
N LEU A 154 3.50 7.19 12.04
CA LEU A 154 3.49 5.72 12.09
C LEU A 154 3.79 5.20 13.50
N GLU A 155 4.79 5.73 14.21
CA GLU A 155 5.10 5.34 15.59
C GLU A 155 3.89 5.55 16.51
N LYS A 156 3.31 6.74 16.47
CA LYS A 156 2.13 7.09 17.27
C LYS A 156 0.95 6.15 16.99
N ARG A 157 0.63 5.92 15.71
CA ARG A 157 -0.48 5.06 15.29
C ARG A 157 -0.21 3.59 15.59
N PHE A 158 1.04 3.17 15.58
CA PHE A 158 1.40 1.80 15.94
C PHE A 158 1.11 1.51 17.42
N VAL A 159 1.38 2.47 18.32
CA VAL A 159 0.97 2.36 19.74
C VAL A 159 -0.55 2.22 19.87
N THR A 160 -1.31 3.05 19.15
CA THR A 160 -2.79 2.99 19.15
C THR A 160 -3.30 1.65 18.62
N PHE A 161 -2.71 1.18 17.51
CA PHE A 161 -3.03 -0.12 16.93
C PHE A 161 -2.79 -1.25 17.93
N LEU A 162 -1.62 -1.31 18.56
CA LEU A 162 -1.30 -2.35 19.55
C LEU A 162 -2.27 -2.34 20.74
N GLY A 163 -2.75 -1.17 21.14
CA GLY A 163 -3.76 -1.04 22.20
C GLY A 163 -5.19 -1.45 21.78
N SER A 164 -5.44 -1.61 20.49
CA SER A 164 -6.80 -1.90 19.95
C SER A 164 -7.00 -3.35 19.48
N ILE A 165 -5.95 -4.20 19.50
CA ILE A 165 -6.00 -5.54 18.91
C ILE A 165 -6.41 -6.65 19.88
N GLU A 166 -6.93 -6.31 21.07
CA GLU A 166 -7.37 -7.30 22.07
C GLU A 166 -8.34 -8.32 21.46
N GLY A 167 -8.03 -9.60 21.63
CA GLY A 167 -8.77 -10.72 21.03
C GLY A 167 -8.40 -11.05 19.58
N ASN A 168 -7.55 -10.27 18.95
CA ASN A 168 -7.04 -10.48 17.57
C ASN A 168 -5.52 -10.44 17.46
N GLU A 169 -4.82 -10.53 18.59
CA GLU A 169 -3.38 -10.32 18.69
C GLU A 169 -2.56 -11.24 17.77
N MET A 170 -3.09 -12.43 17.47
CA MET A 170 -2.41 -13.42 16.63
C MET A 170 -2.48 -13.12 15.13
N LYS A 171 -3.46 -12.32 14.69
CA LYS A 171 -3.77 -12.11 13.27
C LYS A 171 -3.73 -10.65 12.83
N ALA A 172 -3.87 -9.71 13.79
CA ALA A 172 -3.90 -8.27 13.48
C ALA A 172 -2.67 -7.82 12.68
N GLU A 173 -2.88 -6.96 11.71
CA GLU A 173 -1.83 -6.38 10.87
C GLU A 173 -1.96 -4.86 10.83
N TYR A 174 -0.85 -4.18 11.02
CA TYR A 174 -0.69 -2.75 10.88
C TYR A 174 -0.37 -2.44 9.42
N LEU A 175 -1.40 -2.18 8.62
CA LEU A 175 -1.32 -2.08 7.16
C LEU A 175 -1.27 -0.64 6.69
N ILE A 176 -0.34 -0.32 5.79
CA ILE A 176 -0.16 1.05 5.27
C ILE A 176 -1.41 1.59 4.57
N PRO A 177 -2.18 0.84 3.76
CA PRO A 177 -3.40 1.37 3.15
C PRO A 177 -4.44 1.81 4.18
N THR A 178 -4.59 1.07 5.27
CA THR A 178 -5.50 1.43 6.37
C THR A 178 -5.04 2.71 7.05
N ILE A 179 -3.74 2.78 7.39
CA ILE A 179 -3.16 3.95 8.05
C ILE A 179 -3.34 5.22 7.21
N ILE A 180 -3.01 5.14 5.93
CA ILE A 180 -3.17 6.28 5.01
C ILE A 180 -4.65 6.62 4.82
N GLY A 181 -5.52 5.62 4.71
CA GLY A 181 -6.98 5.82 4.63
C GLY A 181 -7.51 6.59 5.84
N ASP A 182 -7.12 6.20 7.06
CA ASP A 182 -7.48 6.90 8.30
C ASP A 182 -6.97 8.35 8.30
N MET A 183 -5.71 8.58 7.86
CA MET A 183 -5.15 9.94 7.77
C MET A 183 -5.91 10.83 6.79
N VAL A 184 -6.38 10.27 5.67
CA VAL A 184 -7.23 10.98 4.69
C VAL A 184 -8.60 11.31 5.31
N GLU A 185 -9.25 10.34 5.95
CA GLU A 185 -10.56 10.54 6.59
C GLU A 185 -10.50 11.54 7.74
N GLU A 186 -9.40 11.58 8.49
CA GLU A 186 -9.12 12.57 9.54
C GLU A 186 -8.77 13.97 8.98
N GLY A 187 -8.59 14.09 7.67
CA GLY A 187 -8.20 15.33 7.01
C GLY A 187 -6.76 15.77 7.26
N LEU A 188 -5.90 14.86 7.67
CA LEU A 188 -4.48 15.10 7.94
C LEU A 188 -3.61 15.00 6.69
N ALA A 189 -4.01 14.20 5.71
CA ALA A 189 -3.25 13.94 4.50
C ALA A 189 -4.07 14.20 3.22
N ASP A 190 -3.43 14.77 2.22
CA ASP A 190 -3.83 14.64 0.82
C ASP A 190 -3.00 13.53 0.18
N VAL A 191 -3.65 12.68 -0.58
CA VAL A 191 -3.00 11.62 -1.35
C VAL A 191 -3.38 11.77 -2.81
N HIS A 192 -2.43 12.18 -3.64
CA HIS A 192 -2.63 12.31 -5.07
C HIS A 192 -2.63 10.94 -5.73
N VAL A 193 -3.74 10.59 -6.37
CA VAL A 193 -3.86 9.34 -7.12
C VAL A 193 -3.36 9.56 -8.53
N LEU A 194 -2.23 8.96 -8.85
CA LEU A 194 -1.55 9.05 -10.14
C LEU A 194 -2.02 7.88 -11.02
N PRO A 195 -2.94 8.11 -11.98
CA PRO A 195 -3.49 7.02 -12.76
C PRO A 195 -2.41 6.39 -13.63
N THR A 196 -2.39 5.06 -13.72
CA THR A 196 -1.52 4.31 -14.61
C THR A 196 -2.30 3.21 -15.33
N SER A 197 -2.01 3.05 -16.62
CA SER A 197 -2.49 1.96 -17.46
C SER A 197 -1.54 0.75 -17.50
N ASP A 198 -0.46 0.79 -16.75
CA ASP A 198 0.44 -0.33 -16.61
C ASP A 198 -0.31 -1.59 -16.15
N LYS A 199 0.10 -2.74 -16.67
CA LYS A 199 -0.33 -4.02 -16.12
C LYS A 199 0.49 -4.32 -14.87
N TRP A 200 -0.21 -4.64 -13.81
CA TRP A 200 0.40 -5.18 -12.61
C TRP A 200 0.47 -6.71 -12.71
N PHE A 201 1.59 -7.28 -12.29
CA PHE A 201 1.77 -8.71 -12.19
C PHE A 201 2.27 -9.07 -10.80
N GLY A 202 1.56 -9.97 -10.13
CA GLY A 202 1.96 -10.62 -8.90
C GLY A 202 1.57 -12.09 -8.97
N VAL A 203 2.18 -12.92 -8.14
CA VAL A 203 1.87 -14.36 -8.08
C VAL A 203 0.79 -14.56 -7.00
N THR A 204 -0.46 -14.30 -7.34
CA THR A 204 -1.60 -14.58 -6.45
C THR A 204 -1.95 -16.08 -6.48
N TYR A 205 -1.93 -16.67 -7.66
CA TYR A 205 -2.13 -18.11 -7.90
C TYR A 205 -0.87 -18.71 -8.49
N LYS A 206 -0.62 -19.99 -8.25
CA LYS A 206 0.55 -20.70 -8.80
C LYS A 206 0.60 -20.64 -10.33
N GLU A 207 -0.57 -20.61 -10.94
CA GLU A 207 -0.78 -20.54 -12.39
C GLU A 207 -0.40 -19.19 -12.97
N ASP A 208 -0.47 -18.11 -12.20
CA ASP A 208 -0.09 -16.74 -12.62
C ASP A 208 1.42 -16.66 -12.94
N LYS A 209 2.24 -17.57 -12.37
CA LYS A 209 3.69 -17.59 -12.59
C LYS A 209 4.09 -17.66 -14.07
N ALA A 210 3.33 -18.36 -14.89
CA ALA A 210 3.62 -18.47 -16.32
C ALA A 210 3.48 -17.13 -17.06
N LEU A 211 2.54 -16.27 -16.63
CA LEU A 211 2.33 -14.93 -17.18
C LEU A 211 3.42 -13.94 -16.72
N VAL A 212 3.95 -14.13 -15.51
CA VAL A 212 4.99 -13.23 -14.95
C VAL A 212 6.37 -13.50 -15.58
N VAL A 213 6.63 -14.72 -16.07
CA VAL A 213 7.93 -15.14 -16.61
C VAL A 213 8.00 -15.01 -18.14
N SER A 214 6.86 -14.84 -18.83
CA SER A 214 6.78 -14.66 -20.29
C SER A 214 7.13 -13.23 -20.70
#